data_cbc57733529466f0410df4e8a0aca425
#
_entry.id   cbc57733529466f0410df4e8a0aca425
#
_cell.length_a   1.000
_cell.length_b   1.000
_cell.length_c   1.000
_cell.angle_alpha   90.00
_cell.angle_beta   90.00
_cell.angle_gamma   90.00
#
_symmetry.space_group_name_H-M   'P 1'
#
loop_
_entity.id
_entity.type
_entity.pdbx_description
1 polymer ?
#
loop_
_entity_poly.entity_id
_entity_poly.type
_entity_poly.pdbx_seq_one_letter_code
_entity_poly.pdbx_strand_id
1 'polypeptide(L)'
;MRKVEQQMNEAILNRKDFFKGNTSVENYITETGAREAVVKLHGNHIATVGDTLQISDAGWQTVTTKSRLNALCNQFAEGCYVFQKNFDWFLGDADGNVLPFPTEEFVTV
;
A
#
# COMPACT_ATOMS: atom_id res chain seq x y z
N MET A 1 -2.38 -8.42 -11.91
CA MET A 1 -1.45 -7.45 -11.26
C MET A 1 -0.52 -6.86 -12.31
N ARG A 2 -0.33 -5.57 -12.27
CA ARG A 2 0.56 -4.88 -13.20
C ARG A 2 2.01 -5.25 -12.93
N LYS A 3 2.85 -5.21 -13.98
CA LYS A 3 4.26 -5.57 -13.86
C LYS A 3 5.01 -4.71 -12.84
N VAL A 4 4.75 -3.40 -12.82
CA VAL A 4 5.38 -2.50 -11.84
C VAL A 4 4.99 -2.88 -10.41
N GLU A 5 3.78 -3.40 -10.20
CA GLU A 5 3.32 -3.84 -8.88
C GLU A 5 3.99 -5.14 -8.45
N GLN A 6 4.22 -6.06 -9.38
CA GLN A 6 5.01 -7.25 -9.09
C GLN A 6 6.43 -6.88 -8.68
N GLN A 7 7.05 -5.96 -9.42
CA GLN A 7 8.39 -5.48 -9.12
C GLN A 7 8.47 -4.75 -7.79
N MET A 8 7.46 -3.93 -7.48
CA MET A 8 7.32 -3.24 -6.19
C MET A 8 7.28 -4.26 -5.05
N ASN A 9 6.42 -5.26 -5.15
CA ASN A 9 6.27 -6.28 -4.11
C ASN A 9 7.55 -7.11 -3.95
N GLU A 10 8.21 -7.47 -5.05
CA GLU A 10 9.49 -8.18 -5.00
C GLU A 10 10.58 -7.35 -4.31
N ALA A 11 10.62 -6.06 -4.58
CA ALA A 11 11.59 -5.16 -3.94
C ALA A 11 11.38 -5.12 -2.42
N ILE A 12 10.12 -5.07 -1.97
CA ILE A 12 9.79 -5.10 -0.55
C ILE A 12 10.24 -6.43 0.07
N LEU A 13 9.90 -7.55 -0.57
CA LEU A 13 10.24 -8.88 -0.06
C LEU A 13 11.76 -9.11 -0.02
N ASN A 14 12.48 -8.61 -1.00
CA ASN A 14 13.94 -8.78 -1.12
C ASN A 14 14.72 -7.67 -0.43
N ARG A 15 14.03 -6.71 0.18
CA ARG A 15 14.63 -5.58 0.90
C ARG A 15 15.58 -4.77 0.04
N LYS A 16 15.16 -4.51 -1.20
CA LYS A 16 15.89 -3.69 -2.16
C LYS A 16 15.11 -2.42 -2.43
N ASP A 17 15.84 -1.33 -2.58
CA ASP A 17 15.21 -0.09 -3.02
C ASP A 17 14.86 -0.21 -4.50
N PHE A 18 13.78 0.48 -4.87
CA PHE A 18 13.20 0.36 -6.19
C PHE A 18 12.63 1.70 -6.63
N PHE A 19 12.87 2.04 -7.88
CA PHE A 19 12.26 3.24 -8.47
C PHE A 19 11.97 2.94 -9.94
N LYS A 20 10.71 3.03 -10.31
CA LYS A 20 10.32 2.88 -11.71
C LYS A 20 9.10 3.74 -12.01
N GLY A 21 9.28 4.72 -12.91
CA GLY A 21 8.20 5.63 -13.28
C GLY A 21 7.71 6.42 -12.08
N ASN A 22 6.47 6.18 -11.70
CA ASN A 22 5.81 6.89 -10.59
C ASN A 22 5.88 6.17 -9.25
N THR A 23 6.51 4.98 -9.18
CA THR A 23 6.46 4.12 -8.01
C THR A 23 7.86 3.89 -7.42
N SER A 24 7.99 4.06 -6.11
CA SER A 24 9.24 3.82 -5.42
C SER A 24 9.07 3.01 -4.14
N VAL A 25 10.12 2.27 -3.79
CA VAL A 25 10.22 1.54 -2.52
C VAL A 25 11.56 1.92 -1.88
N GLU A 26 11.51 2.40 -0.65
CA GLU A 26 12.70 2.71 0.14
C GLU A 26 12.67 1.88 1.41
N ASN A 27 13.76 1.17 1.69
CA ASN A 27 13.86 0.30 2.86
C ASN A 27 14.61 1.00 3.98
N TYR A 28 14.10 0.90 5.19
CA TYR A 28 14.64 1.55 6.38
C TYR A 28 14.78 0.56 7.52
N ILE A 29 15.70 0.87 8.43
CA ILE A 29 15.79 0.21 9.72
C ILE A 29 15.42 1.28 10.75
N THR A 30 14.39 1.00 11.57
CA THR A 30 13.91 1.93 12.59
C THR A 30 14.90 1.99 13.76
N GLU A 31 14.70 2.95 14.67
CA GLU A 31 15.53 3.11 15.86
C GLU A 31 15.54 1.84 16.73
N THR A 32 14.47 1.07 16.71
CA THR A 32 14.37 -0.18 17.47
C THR A 32 14.94 -1.39 16.72
N GLY A 33 15.47 -1.18 15.52
CA GLY A 33 16.04 -2.26 14.69
C GLY A 33 14.99 -2.98 13.82
N ALA A 34 13.75 -2.53 13.82
CA ALA A 34 12.72 -3.09 12.95
C ALA A 34 12.95 -2.67 11.50
N ARG A 35 12.58 -3.51 10.57
CA ARG A 35 12.71 -3.22 9.13
C ARG A 35 11.37 -2.79 8.58
N GLU A 36 11.39 -1.69 7.83
CA GLU A 36 10.19 -1.14 7.19
C GLU A 36 10.50 -0.73 5.77
N ALA A 37 9.53 -0.91 4.88
CA ALA A 37 9.58 -0.40 3.51
C ALA A 37 8.55 0.70 3.35
N VAL A 38 8.97 1.84 2.82
CA VAL A 38 8.10 2.97 2.51
C VAL A 38 7.83 2.96 1.02
N VAL A 39 6.55 2.92 0.66
CA VAL A 39 6.11 2.93 -0.74
C VAL A 39 5.54 4.29 -1.07
N LYS A 40 6.02 4.86 -2.18
CA LYS A 40 5.53 6.16 -2.67
C LYS A 40 5.00 6.04 -4.10
N LEU A 41 3.96 6.78 -4.37
CA LEU A 41 3.39 6.95 -5.70
C LEU A 41 3.44 8.43 -6.05
N HIS A 42 4.11 8.80 -7.13
CA HIS A 42 4.39 10.19 -7.50
C HIS A 42 5.04 10.98 -6.34
N GLY A 43 5.89 10.32 -5.56
CA GLY A 43 6.53 10.94 -4.41
C GLY A 43 5.66 11.03 -3.16
N ASN A 44 4.40 10.59 -3.22
CA ASN A 44 3.48 10.62 -2.08
C ASN A 44 3.49 9.28 -1.36
N HIS A 45 3.65 9.32 -0.03
CA HIS A 45 3.72 8.13 0.80
C HIS A 45 2.35 7.46 0.88
N ILE A 46 2.22 6.26 0.30
CA ILE A 46 0.95 5.51 0.27
C ILE A 46 0.97 4.25 1.12
N ALA A 47 2.14 3.75 1.53
CA ALA A 47 2.18 2.55 2.36
C ALA A 47 3.48 2.46 3.15
N THR A 48 3.39 1.82 4.32
CA THR A 48 4.54 1.35 5.10
C THR A 48 4.34 -0.14 5.37
N VAL A 49 5.31 -0.94 4.95
CA VAL A 49 5.29 -2.39 5.12
C VAL A 49 6.33 -2.77 6.18
N GLY A 50 5.86 -3.22 7.32
CA GLY A 50 6.70 -3.67 8.43
C GLY A 50 6.03 -4.89 9.07
N ASP A 51 5.94 -4.89 10.40
CA ASP A 51 5.20 -5.94 11.12
C ASP A 51 3.72 -5.94 10.73
N THR A 52 3.22 -4.77 10.35
CA THR A 52 1.87 -4.60 9.80
C THR A 52 1.97 -3.87 8.47
N LEU A 53 0.90 -3.89 7.70
CA LEU A 53 0.77 -3.05 6.52
C LEU A 53 -0.10 -1.85 6.87
N GLN A 54 0.43 -0.65 6.64
CA GLN A 54 -0.30 0.60 6.78
C GLN A 54 -0.45 1.21 5.40
N ILE A 55 -1.65 1.61 5.03
CA ILE A 55 -1.93 2.19 3.71
C ILE A 55 -2.65 3.52 3.81
N SER A 56 -2.45 4.36 2.80
CA SER A 56 -3.09 5.67 2.68
C SER A 56 -3.30 6.01 1.20
N ASP A 57 -4.32 6.79 0.90
CA ASP A 57 -4.50 7.32 -0.45
C ASP A 57 -3.65 8.57 -0.70
N ALA A 58 -3.04 9.12 0.34
CA ALA A 58 -2.26 10.36 0.29
C ALA A 58 -3.07 11.53 -0.29
N GLY A 59 -4.40 11.47 -0.21
CA GLY A 59 -5.29 12.47 -0.78
C GLY A 59 -5.63 12.27 -2.25
N TRP A 60 -5.14 11.20 -2.88
CA TRP A 60 -5.32 10.93 -4.31
C TRP A 60 -6.09 9.64 -4.54
N GLN A 61 -7.41 9.74 -4.63
CA GLN A 61 -8.27 8.58 -4.89
C GLN A 61 -8.38 8.31 -6.39
N THR A 62 -7.29 7.80 -6.98
CA THR A 62 -7.21 7.48 -8.39
C THR A 62 -7.20 5.98 -8.64
N VAL A 63 -7.45 5.58 -9.88
CA VAL A 63 -7.38 4.16 -10.29
C VAL A 63 -5.99 3.59 -10.01
N THR A 64 -4.94 4.37 -10.28
CA THR A 64 -3.56 3.93 -10.03
C THR A 64 -3.28 3.74 -8.55
N THR A 65 -3.69 4.68 -7.71
CA THR A 65 -3.54 4.55 -6.24
C THR A 65 -4.23 3.28 -5.75
N LYS A 66 -5.47 3.07 -6.14
CA LYS A 66 -6.24 1.89 -5.74
C LYS A 66 -5.56 0.59 -6.19
N SER A 67 -5.04 0.57 -7.42
CA SER A 67 -4.33 -0.60 -7.95
C SER A 67 -3.07 -0.92 -7.13
N ARG A 68 -2.28 0.10 -6.79
CA ARG A 68 -1.08 -0.09 -5.95
C ARG A 68 -1.44 -0.61 -4.56
N LEU A 69 -2.45 -0.01 -3.93
CA LEU A 69 -2.89 -0.43 -2.59
C LEU A 69 -3.40 -1.87 -2.60
N ASN A 70 -4.17 -2.26 -3.60
CA ASN A 70 -4.65 -3.64 -3.71
C ASN A 70 -3.53 -4.64 -3.96
N ALA A 71 -2.50 -4.28 -4.72
CA ALA A 71 -1.34 -5.13 -4.93
C ALA A 71 -0.59 -5.36 -3.61
N LEU A 72 -0.46 -4.33 -2.77
CA LEU A 72 0.16 -4.42 -1.45
C LEU A 72 -0.70 -5.27 -0.50
N CYS A 73 -2.01 -5.04 -0.48
CA CYS A 73 -2.92 -5.83 0.34
C CYS A 73 -2.87 -7.31 -0.03
N ASN A 74 -2.88 -7.61 -1.31
CA ASN A 74 -2.80 -8.99 -1.80
C ASN A 74 -1.55 -9.72 -1.31
N GLN A 75 -0.42 -9.03 -1.25
CA GLN A 75 0.85 -9.63 -0.88
C GLN A 75 1.07 -9.65 0.63
N PHE A 76 0.65 -8.62 1.35
CA PHE A 76 1.06 -8.39 2.73
C PHE A 76 -0.09 -8.39 3.74
N ALA A 77 -1.34 -8.36 3.28
CA ALA A 77 -2.52 -8.34 4.16
C ALA A 77 -3.66 -9.14 3.51
N GLU A 78 -3.47 -10.45 3.42
CA GLU A 78 -4.40 -11.34 2.74
C GLU A 78 -5.83 -11.14 3.19
N GLY A 79 -6.75 -11.04 2.22
CA GLY A 79 -8.17 -10.85 2.47
C GLY A 79 -8.61 -9.40 2.58
N CYS A 80 -7.66 -8.46 2.66
CA CYS A 80 -7.99 -7.02 2.68
C CYS A 80 -7.98 -6.46 1.26
N TYR A 81 -8.85 -5.52 1.00
CA TYR A 81 -8.94 -4.91 -0.33
C TYR A 81 -9.58 -3.54 -0.27
N VAL A 82 -9.20 -2.69 -1.22
CA VAL A 82 -9.73 -1.34 -1.39
C VAL A 82 -10.66 -1.36 -2.60
N PHE A 83 -11.87 -0.85 -2.44
CA PHE A 83 -12.83 -0.79 -3.55
C PHE A 83 -13.61 0.51 -3.53
N GLN A 84 -14.29 0.79 -4.64
CA GLN A 84 -15.08 1.98 -4.83
C GLN A 84 -16.52 1.60 -5.11
N LYS A 85 -17.45 2.31 -4.48
CA LYS A 85 -18.87 2.15 -4.72
C LYS A 85 -19.55 3.51 -4.62
N ASN A 86 -20.31 3.87 -5.65
CA ASN A 86 -20.99 5.19 -5.73
C ASN A 86 -20.01 6.35 -5.49
N PHE A 87 -18.81 6.26 -6.10
CA PHE A 87 -17.71 7.24 -6.01
C PHE A 87 -17.00 7.30 -4.66
N ASP A 88 -17.47 6.59 -3.65
CA ASP A 88 -16.80 6.52 -2.35
C ASP A 88 -15.89 5.30 -2.25
N TRP A 89 -14.76 5.48 -1.57
CA TRP A 89 -13.80 4.42 -1.33
C TRP A 89 -14.08 3.71 -0.01
N PHE A 90 -13.87 2.39 -0.03
CA PHE A 90 -14.07 1.51 1.12
C PHE A 90 -12.91 0.55 1.27
N LEU A 91 -12.72 0.09 2.50
CA LEU A 91 -11.76 -0.95 2.85
C LEU A 91 -12.55 -2.17 3.35
N GLY A 92 -12.35 -3.31 2.69
CA GLY A 92 -12.94 -4.58 3.12
C GLY A 92 -11.88 -5.51 3.70
N ASP A 93 -12.30 -6.43 4.56
CA ASP A 93 -11.41 -7.45 5.13
C ASP A 93 -11.93 -8.87 4.87
N ALA A 94 -11.13 -9.87 5.30
CA ALA A 94 -11.45 -11.27 5.09
C ALA A 94 -12.73 -11.74 5.81
N ASP A 95 -13.14 -11.03 6.86
CA ASP A 95 -14.32 -11.36 7.65
C ASP A 95 -15.61 -10.71 7.12
N GLY A 96 -15.50 -9.97 6.03
CA GLY A 96 -16.64 -9.29 5.41
C GLY A 96 -16.94 -7.93 6.02
N ASN A 97 -16.09 -7.41 6.91
CA ASN A 97 -16.25 -6.07 7.44
C ASN A 97 -15.87 -5.04 6.38
N VAL A 98 -16.63 -3.97 6.30
CA VAL A 98 -16.40 -2.89 5.33
C VAL A 98 -16.44 -1.57 6.08
N LEU A 99 -15.40 -0.76 5.89
CA LEU A 99 -15.27 0.55 6.49
C LEU A 99 -15.04 1.59 5.40
N PRO A 100 -15.51 2.85 5.59
CA PRO A 100 -15.11 3.94 4.72
C PRO A 100 -13.58 4.07 4.73
N PHE A 101 -12.98 4.29 3.56
CA PHE A 101 -11.54 4.47 3.47
C PHE A 101 -11.20 5.92 3.87
N PRO A 102 -10.37 6.12 4.90
CA PRO A 102 -10.02 7.47 5.31
C PRO A 102 -9.14 8.14 4.26
N THR A 103 -9.43 9.41 3.96
CA THR A 103 -8.58 10.16 3.04
C THR A 103 -7.45 10.85 3.80
N GLU A 104 -6.25 10.85 3.21
CA GLU A 104 -5.04 11.48 3.76
C GLU A 104 -4.55 10.90 5.08
N GLU A 105 -5.11 9.79 5.54
CA GLU A 105 -4.72 9.13 6.78
C GLU A 105 -4.22 7.72 6.49
N PHE A 106 -3.31 7.22 7.35
CA PHE A 106 -2.90 5.83 7.29
C PHE A 106 -3.86 4.96 8.08
N VAL A 107 -4.19 3.81 7.51
CA VAL A 107 -4.99 2.78 8.17
C VAL A 107 -4.18 1.49 8.20
N THR A 108 -4.17 0.82 9.34
CA THR A 108 -3.52 -0.48 9.50
C THR A 108 -4.46 -1.59 9.04
N VAL A 109 -3.97 -2.46 8.20
CA VAL A 109 -4.75 -3.57 7.65
C VAL A 109 -4.14 -4.92 7.98
#